data_f3d25430069ace4c75aed8e6cd36c3ea
#
_entry.id   f3d25430069ace4c75aed8e6cd36c3ea
#
_cell.length_a   1.000
_cell.length_b   1.000
_cell.length_c   1.000
_cell.angle_alpha   90.00
_cell.angle_beta   90.00
_cell.angle_gamma   90.00
#
_symmetry.space_group_name_H-M   'P 1'
#
loop_
_entity.id
_entity.type
_entity.pdbx_description
1 polymer ?
#
loop_
_entity_poly.entity_id
_entity_poly.type
_entity_poly.pdbx_seq_one_letter_code
_entity_poly.pdbx_strand_id
1 'polypeptide(L)'
;GRLAGLIAIADPVKEGSRESVAALERMGIESVMLTGDDRRTAESVARAVGIRRVVAEVLPDRKLEEVRAIQKGGHVVAMVGDGLNDAPALAQADVGIAMGSGTDVAMDAGTVTLMRGDPRNVVTALALARRTMRVIRQNLFWAFIYNIVGIPVAAGVLYPAFGLRLTPAMAAAAMAVSSLSVVANSLRLRTFDRGART
;
A
#
# COMPACT_ATOMS: atom_id res chain seq x y z
N GLY A 1 -38.99 40.09 4.18
CA GLY A 1 -38.72 39.18 3.08
C GLY A 1 -39.22 37.75 3.46
N ARG A 2 -39.78 37.02 2.48
CA ARG A 2 -40.16 35.61 2.66
C ARG A 2 -39.06 34.73 2.06
N LEU A 3 -38.65 33.70 2.78
CA LEU A 3 -37.72 32.69 2.23
C LEU A 3 -38.35 32.04 1.00
N ALA A 4 -37.72 32.20 -0.19
CA ALA A 4 -38.25 31.72 -1.46
C ALA A 4 -37.86 30.25 -1.76
N GLY A 5 -36.74 29.78 -1.18
CA GLY A 5 -36.26 28.41 -1.35
C GLY A 5 -34.90 28.22 -0.74
N LEU A 6 -34.46 26.96 -0.66
CA LEU A 6 -33.16 26.52 -0.19
C LEU A 6 -32.54 25.66 -1.28
N ILE A 7 -31.30 25.97 -1.68
CA ILE A 7 -30.53 25.15 -2.61
C ILE A 7 -29.40 24.52 -1.82
N ALA A 8 -29.36 23.20 -1.77
CA ALA A 8 -28.27 22.45 -1.18
C ALA A 8 -27.28 22.06 -2.29
N ILE A 9 -26.01 22.43 -2.09
CA ILE A 9 -24.91 22.07 -2.99
C ILE A 9 -23.95 21.19 -2.17
N ALA A 10 -23.66 20.01 -2.69
CA ALA A 10 -22.67 19.10 -2.10
C ALA A 10 -21.97 18.32 -3.20
N ASP A 11 -20.67 18.12 -3.06
CA ASP A 11 -19.93 17.23 -3.96
C ASP A 11 -20.34 15.78 -3.70
N PRO A 12 -20.64 15.01 -4.75
CA PRO A 12 -20.99 13.60 -4.58
C PRO A 12 -19.77 12.80 -4.12
N VAL A 13 -19.99 11.86 -3.22
CA VAL A 13 -18.96 10.89 -2.82
C VAL A 13 -18.55 10.09 -4.05
N LYS A 14 -17.25 9.96 -4.31
CA LYS A 14 -16.73 9.18 -5.45
C LYS A 14 -17.20 7.73 -5.34
N GLU A 15 -17.59 7.16 -6.48
CA GLU A 15 -17.98 5.75 -6.58
C GLU A 15 -16.87 4.85 -6.04
N GLY A 16 -17.22 3.77 -5.36
CA GLY A 16 -16.27 2.83 -4.77
C GLY A 16 -15.62 3.30 -3.46
N SER A 17 -15.92 4.51 -2.94
CA SER A 17 -15.32 5.00 -1.69
C SER A 17 -15.68 4.14 -0.50
N ARG A 18 -16.96 3.77 -0.34
CA ARG A 18 -17.43 2.94 0.77
C ARG A 18 -16.81 1.54 0.74
N GLU A 19 -16.77 0.93 -0.43
CA GLU A 19 -16.17 -0.38 -0.66
C GLU A 19 -14.66 -0.35 -0.36
N SER A 20 -14.00 0.75 -0.73
CA SER A 20 -12.57 0.95 -0.48
C SER A 20 -12.27 1.08 1.01
N VAL A 21 -13.03 1.89 1.75
CA VAL A 21 -12.90 2.01 3.21
C VAL A 21 -13.11 0.67 3.89
N ALA A 22 -14.17 -0.06 3.54
CA ALA A 22 -14.45 -1.38 4.09
C ALA A 22 -13.35 -2.41 3.74
N ALA A 23 -12.74 -2.31 2.55
CA ALA A 23 -11.62 -3.16 2.16
C ALA A 23 -10.35 -2.84 2.96
N LEU A 24 -10.04 -1.56 3.19
CA LEU A 24 -8.92 -1.13 4.03
C LEU A 24 -9.10 -1.62 5.48
N GLU A 25 -10.31 -1.51 6.03
CA GLU A 25 -10.62 -2.01 7.38
C GLU A 25 -10.41 -3.53 7.49
N ARG A 26 -10.84 -4.31 6.48
CA ARG A 26 -10.55 -5.76 6.40
C ARG A 26 -9.06 -6.07 6.31
N MET A 27 -8.27 -5.15 5.77
CA MET A 27 -6.81 -5.25 5.74
C MET A 27 -6.15 -4.83 7.06
N GLY A 28 -6.93 -4.44 8.09
CA GLY A 28 -6.44 -3.95 9.37
C GLY A 28 -5.89 -2.52 9.29
N ILE A 29 -6.35 -1.72 8.33
CA ILE A 29 -5.95 -0.32 8.14
C ILE A 29 -7.11 0.57 8.57
N GLU A 30 -6.87 1.41 9.58
CA GLU A 30 -7.82 2.43 10.00
C GLU A 30 -7.82 3.58 8.98
N SER A 31 -9.01 4.01 8.57
CA SER A 31 -9.18 5.17 7.70
C SER A 31 -9.56 6.39 8.54
N VAL A 32 -8.84 7.49 8.35
CA VAL A 32 -9.10 8.79 8.98
C VAL A 32 -9.42 9.79 7.90
N MET A 33 -10.51 10.52 8.05
CA MET A 33 -10.85 11.64 7.16
C MET A 33 -10.19 12.91 7.68
N LEU A 34 -9.42 13.56 6.81
CA LEU A 34 -8.73 14.82 7.09
C LEU A 34 -9.15 15.85 6.03
N THR A 35 -9.99 16.81 6.42
CA THR A 35 -10.59 17.74 5.46
C THR A 35 -10.64 19.18 6.00
N GLY A 36 -10.62 20.15 5.07
CA GLY A 36 -10.87 21.57 5.36
C GLY A 36 -12.35 21.93 5.45
N ASP A 37 -13.25 21.00 5.12
CA ASP A 37 -14.70 21.22 5.15
C ASP A 37 -15.21 21.42 6.58
N ASP A 38 -16.41 22.01 6.69
CA ASP A 38 -17.09 22.13 7.96
C ASP A 38 -17.41 20.76 8.58
N ARG A 39 -17.45 20.71 9.90
CA ARG A 39 -17.61 19.47 10.67
C ARG A 39 -18.86 18.69 10.29
N ARG A 40 -19.99 19.36 10.01
CA ARG A 40 -21.25 18.66 9.70
C ARG A 40 -21.19 17.97 8.35
N THR A 41 -20.62 18.64 7.35
CA THR A 41 -20.38 18.07 6.03
C THR A 41 -19.42 16.89 6.12
N ALA A 42 -18.28 17.08 6.79
CA ALA A 42 -17.27 16.03 6.96
C ALA A 42 -17.85 14.78 7.66
N GLU A 43 -18.60 14.94 8.75
CA GLU A 43 -19.24 13.84 9.46
C GLU A 43 -20.32 13.14 8.62
N SER A 44 -21.05 13.89 7.78
CA SER A 44 -22.06 13.31 6.89
C SER A 44 -21.39 12.41 5.84
N VAL A 45 -20.32 12.90 5.20
CA VAL A 45 -19.55 12.15 4.21
C VAL A 45 -18.89 10.94 4.87
N ALA A 46 -18.26 11.12 6.02
CA ALA A 46 -17.61 10.03 6.76
C ALA A 46 -18.57 8.89 7.10
N ARG A 47 -19.79 9.22 7.58
CA ARG A 47 -20.86 8.22 7.82
C ARG A 47 -21.26 7.50 6.54
N ALA A 48 -21.38 8.22 5.42
CA ALA A 48 -21.76 7.63 4.14
C ALA A 48 -20.73 6.61 3.64
N VAL A 49 -19.43 6.87 3.86
CA VAL A 49 -18.35 5.98 3.43
C VAL A 49 -17.87 5.00 4.51
N GLY A 50 -18.31 5.14 5.76
CA GLY A 50 -17.96 4.24 6.85
C GLY A 50 -16.70 4.61 7.62
N ILE A 51 -16.21 5.86 7.52
CA ILE A 51 -15.06 6.37 8.29
C ILE A 51 -15.54 6.81 9.67
N ARG A 52 -14.84 6.37 10.72
CA ARG A 52 -15.20 6.66 12.12
C ARG A 52 -14.49 7.88 12.68
N ARG A 53 -13.26 8.12 12.26
CA ARG A 53 -12.43 9.23 12.76
C ARG A 53 -12.38 10.35 11.73
N VAL A 54 -12.83 11.53 12.14
CA VAL A 54 -12.90 12.72 11.30
C VAL A 54 -12.15 13.85 11.98
N VAL A 55 -11.27 14.48 11.23
CA VAL A 55 -10.58 15.73 11.58
C VAL A 55 -11.01 16.76 10.52
N ALA A 56 -11.97 17.58 10.88
CA ALA A 56 -12.58 18.59 10.02
C ALA A 56 -12.02 20.00 10.30
N GLU A 57 -12.31 20.95 9.41
CA GLU A 57 -11.91 22.36 9.55
C GLU A 57 -10.39 22.55 9.63
N VAL A 58 -9.64 21.69 8.94
CA VAL A 58 -8.17 21.65 8.98
C VAL A 58 -7.59 22.52 7.88
N LEU A 59 -6.85 23.56 8.27
CA LEU A 59 -6.08 24.37 7.34
C LEU A 59 -4.95 23.56 6.69
N PRO A 60 -4.48 23.91 5.48
CA PRO A 60 -3.44 23.17 4.78
C PRO A 60 -2.20 22.84 5.64
N ASP A 61 -1.68 23.85 6.36
CA ASP A 61 -0.50 23.67 7.23
C ASP A 61 -0.76 22.71 8.40
N ARG A 62 -1.99 22.67 8.91
CA ARG A 62 -2.37 21.77 9.99
C ARG A 62 -2.54 20.32 9.55
N LYS A 63 -2.79 20.06 8.26
CA LYS A 63 -2.84 18.67 7.76
C LYS A 63 -1.53 17.92 7.99
N LEU A 64 -0.41 18.61 7.78
CA LEU A 64 0.92 18.07 8.07
C LEU A 64 1.12 17.80 9.58
N GLU A 65 0.63 18.69 10.45
CA GLU A 65 0.73 18.49 11.90
C GLU A 65 -0.09 17.29 12.38
N GLU A 66 -1.29 17.07 11.81
CA GLU A 66 -2.12 15.89 12.11
C GLU A 66 -1.43 14.59 11.69
N VAL A 67 -0.82 14.54 10.50
CA VAL A 67 -0.01 13.40 10.07
C VAL A 67 1.11 13.12 11.07
N ARG A 68 1.86 14.16 11.47
CA ARG A 68 2.92 14.04 12.47
C ARG A 68 2.43 13.56 13.84
N ALA A 69 1.24 14.01 14.25
CA ALA A 69 0.65 13.61 15.52
C ALA A 69 0.33 12.11 15.53
N ILE A 70 -0.21 11.60 14.41
CA ILE A 70 -0.50 10.16 14.27
C ILE A 70 0.81 9.35 14.25
N GLN A 71 1.84 9.82 13.52
CA GLN A 71 3.16 9.18 13.48
C GLN A 71 3.83 9.14 14.86
N LYS A 72 3.74 10.24 15.64
CA LYS A 72 4.25 10.29 17.03
C LYS A 72 3.54 9.29 17.94
N GLY A 73 2.31 8.91 17.64
CA GLY A 73 1.58 7.83 18.31
C GLY A 73 2.09 6.43 17.98
N GLY A 74 3.16 6.30 17.18
CA GLY A 74 3.75 5.02 16.78
C GLY A 74 3.06 4.34 15.59
N HIS A 75 2.21 5.07 14.87
CA HIS A 75 1.50 4.54 13.71
C HIS A 75 2.25 4.87 12.40
N VAL A 76 2.21 3.92 11.46
CA VAL A 76 2.64 4.15 10.08
C VAL A 76 1.48 4.78 9.31
N VAL A 77 1.73 5.93 8.70
CA VAL A 77 0.70 6.75 8.04
C VAL A 77 0.85 6.71 6.53
N ALA A 78 -0.21 6.32 5.84
CA ALA A 78 -0.36 6.56 4.41
C ALA A 78 -1.30 7.78 4.22
N MET A 79 -0.82 8.84 3.61
CA MET A 79 -1.63 9.99 3.23
C MET A 79 -2.08 9.85 1.78
N VAL A 80 -3.38 10.02 1.54
CA VAL A 80 -3.97 10.02 0.19
C VAL A 80 -4.53 11.41 -0.09
N GLY A 81 -4.08 12.03 -1.15
CA GLY A 81 -4.52 13.38 -1.51
C GLY A 81 -4.44 13.62 -3.02
N ASP A 82 -5.13 14.66 -3.50
CA ASP A 82 -5.19 15.02 -4.92
C ASP A 82 -4.91 16.50 -5.17
N GLY A 83 -4.73 17.31 -4.14
CA GLY A 83 -4.59 18.75 -4.23
C GLY A 83 -3.20 19.30 -3.87
N LEU A 84 -2.93 20.52 -4.34
CA LEU A 84 -1.75 21.28 -3.98
C LEU A 84 -1.63 21.47 -2.46
N ASN A 85 -2.76 21.62 -1.79
CA ASN A 85 -2.85 21.81 -0.34
C ASN A 85 -2.48 20.56 0.47
N ASP A 86 -2.41 19.40 -0.17
CA ASP A 86 -2.06 18.11 0.46
C ASP A 86 -0.57 17.79 0.32
N ALA A 87 0.17 18.49 -0.56
CA ALA A 87 1.57 18.21 -0.86
C ALA A 87 2.47 18.14 0.40
N PRO A 88 2.38 19.09 1.37
CA PRO A 88 3.17 18.98 2.59
C PRO A 88 2.82 17.77 3.45
N ALA A 89 1.54 17.36 3.52
CA ALA A 89 1.08 16.21 4.26
C ALA A 89 1.46 14.88 3.55
N LEU A 90 1.39 14.85 2.20
CA LEU A 90 1.86 13.73 1.39
C LEU A 90 3.36 13.48 1.58
N ALA A 91 4.17 14.55 1.55
CA ALA A 91 5.62 14.46 1.76
C ALA A 91 5.98 14.04 3.21
N GLN A 92 5.17 14.42 4.20
CA GLN A 92 5.40 14.09 5.60
C GLN A 92 5.06 12.64 5.94
N ALA A 93 4.05 12.07 5.28
CA ALA A 93 3.58 10.71 5.56
C ALA A 93 4.66 9.66 5.25
N ASP A 94 4.59 8.50 5.93
CA ASP A 94 5.48 7.37 5.63
C ASP A 94 5.27 6.87 4.19
N VAL A 95 4.04 7.01 3.68
CA VAL A 95 3.68 6.75 2.28
C VAL A 95 2.73 7.84 1.79
N GLY A 96 3.21 8.71 0.91
CA GLY A 96 2.36 9.68 0.20
C GLY A 96 1.75 9.04 -1.05
N ILE A 97 0.45 9.06 -1.20
CA ILE A 97 -0.28 8.52 -2.36
C ILE A 97 -1.02 9.68 -3.05
N ALA A 98 -0.47 10.13 -4.17
CA ALA A 98 -1.11 11.14 -5.00
C ALA A 98 -2.13 10.51 -5.95
N MET A 99 -3.34 11.09 -6.03
CA MET A 99 -4.38 10.64 -6.95
C MET A 99 -4.21 11.31 -8.31
N GLY A 100 -4.39 10.58 -9.41
CA GLY A 100 -4.09 11.01 -10.79
C GLY A 100 -4.95 12.15 -11.36
N SER A 101 -5.88 12.67 -10.60
CA SER A 101 -6.57 13.95 -10.86
C SER A 101 -5.86 15.13 -10.18
N GLY A 102 -4.79 14.87 -9.43
CA GLY A 102 -4.06 15.85 -8.65
C GLY A 102 -3.16 16.76 -9.49
N THR A 103 -2.72 17.85 -8.88
CA THR A 103 -1.74 18.77 -9.46
C THR A 103 -0.37 18.10 -9.58
N ASP A 104 0.46 18.56 -10.51
CA ASP A 104 1.85 18.08 -10.68
C ASP A 104 2.62 18.14 -9.36
N VAL A 105 2.39 19.15 -8.53
CA VAL A 105 3.02 19.31 -7.21
C VAL A 105 2.62 18.20 -6.23
N ALA A 106 1.35 17.78 -6.24
CA ALA A 106 0.92 16.66 -5.40
C ALA A 106 1.51 15.33 -5.90
N MET A 107 1.67 15.16 -7.22
CA MET A 107 2.32 13.98 -7.80
C MET A 107 3.80 13.92 -7.46
N ASP A 108 4.50 15.06 -7.45
CA ASP A 108 5.93 15.13 -7.07
C ASP A 108 6.14 14.89 -5.56
N ALA A 109 5.18 15.29 -4.73
CA ALA A 109 5.24 15.07 -3.28
C ALA A 109 4.88 13.64 -2.86
N GLY A 110 4.14 12.91 -3.71
CA GLY A 110 3.70 11.54 -3.43
C GLY A 110 4.80 10.50 -3.68
N THR A 111 4.90 9.53 -2.79
CA THR A 111 5.77 8.35 -3.00
C THR A 111 5.18 7.41 -4.07
N VAL A 112 3.87 7.40 -4.21
CA VAL A 112 3.11 6.60 -5.16
C VAL A 112 2.11 7.51 -5.88
N THR A 113 2.07 7.44 -7.21
CA THR A 113 1.08 8.16 -8.02
C THR A 113 0.10 7.18 -8.63
N LEU A 114 -1.19 7.36 -8.33
CA LEU A 114 -2.28 6.58 -8.92
C LEU A 114 -2.87 7.35 -10.10
N MET A 115 -2.75 6.80 -11.31
CA MET A 115 -3.13 7.44 -12.57
C MET A 115 -4.62 7.74 -12.72
N ARG A 116 -5.47 7.22 -11.86
CA ARG A 116 -6.92 7.44 -11.85
C ARG A 116 -7.37 7.84 -10.47
N GLY A 117 -8.30 8.81 -10.40
CA GLY A 117 -8.89 9.29 -9.15
C GLY A 117 -9.90 8.34 -8.48
N ASP A 118 -9.81 7.03 -8.73
CA ASP A 118 -10.69 6.00 -8.16
C ASP A 118 -10.10 5.48 -6.85
N PRO A 119 -10.82 5.62 -5.70
CA PRO A 119 -10.36 5.15 -4.40
C PRO A 119 -10.02 3.65 -4.34
N ARG A 120 -10.64 2.82 -5.20
CA ARG A 120 -10.34 1.39 -5.31
C ARG A 120 -8.89 1.11 -5.69
N ASN A 121 -8.23 2.04 -6.38
CA ASN A 121 -6.83 1.90 -6.76
C ASN A 121 -5.89 1.96 -5.54
N VAL A 122 -6.25 2.68 -4.48
CA VAL A 122 -5.51 2.70 -3.21
C VAL A 122 -5.49 1.29 -2.60
N VAL A 123 -6.65 0.64 -2.53
CA VAL A 123 -6.77 -0.74 -2.03
C VAL A 123 -5.94 -1.71 -2.87
N THR A 124 -6.03 -1.58 -4.20
CA THR A 124 -5.29 -2.42 -5.15
C THR A 124 -3.77 -2.25 -4.98
N ALA A 125 -3.29 -1.00 -4.85
CA ALA A 125 -1.87 -0.71 -4.65
C ALA A 125 -1.34 -1.32 -3.34
N LEU A 126 -2.06 -1.16 -2.24
CA LEU A 126 -1.69 -1.73 -0.94
C LEU A 126 -1.74 -3.27 -0.94
N ALA A 127 -2.75 -3.87 -1.58
CA ALA A 127 -2.85 -5.32 -1.72
C ALA A 127 -1.70 -5.87 -2.57
N LEU A 128 -1.35 -5.19 -3.67
CA LEU A 128 -0.20 -5.54 -4.52
C LEU A 128 1.12 -5.45 -3.74
N ALA A 129 1.32 -4.35 -3.00
CA ALA A 129 2.52 -4.17 -2.19
C ALA A 129 2.68 -5.29 -1.15
N ARG A 130 1.61 -5.66 -0.43
CA ARG A 130 1.61 -6.78 0.53
C ARG A 130 1.92 -8.13 -0.15
N ARG A 131 1.36 -8.37 -1.32
CA ARG A 131 1.63 -9.60 -2.09
C ARG A 131 3.09 -9.63 -2.57
N THR A 132 3.60 -8.52 -3.07
CA THR A 132 5.00 -8.37 -3.49
C THR A 132 5.95 -8.67 -2.34
N MET A 133 5.73 -8.08 -1.16
CA MET A 133 6.54 -8.34 0.03
C MET A 133 6.50 -9.82 0.45
N ARG A 134 5.36 -10.49 0.31
CA ARG A 134 5.24 -11.92 0.58
C ARG A 134 6.09 -12.75 -0.39
N VAL A 135 6.04 -12.42 -1.68
CA VAL A 135 6.86 -13.09 -2.71
C VAL A 135 8.34 -12.84 -2.45
N ILE A 136 8.75 -11.61 -2.12
CA ILE A 136 10.13 -11.29 -1.77
C ILE A 136 10.61 -12.13 -0.59
N ARG A 137 9.82 -12.20 0.49
CA ARG A 137 10.16 -13.03 1.68
C ARG A 137 10.28 -14.50 1.34
N GLN A 138 9.41 -15.04 0.48
CA GLN A 138 9.48 -16.42 0.01
C GLN A 138 10.76 -16.66 -0.80
N ASN A 139 11.06 -15.75 -1.74
CA ASN A 139 12.26 -15.87 -2.57
C ASN A 139 13.53 -15.83 -1.71
N LEU A 140 13.57 -14.92 -0.74
CA LEU A 140 14.69 -14.80 0.18
C LEU A 140 14.84 -16.05 1.06
N PHE A 141 13.74 -16.58 1.59
CA PHE A 141 13.75 -17.84 2.35
C PHE A 141 14.34 -18.98 1.54
N TRP A 142 13.88 -19.19 0.30
CA TRP A 142 14.41 -20.25 -0.55
C TRP A 142 15.89 -20.03 -0.88
N ALA A 143 16.29 -18.79 -1.21
CA ALA A 143 17.68 -18.47 -1.47
C ALA A 143 18.60 -18.80 -0.28
N PHE A 144 18.15 -18.53 0.96
CA PHE A 144 18.91 -18.88 2.14
C PHE A 144 18.94 -20.39 2.41
N ILE A 145 17.83 -21.09 2.25
CA ILE A 145 17.75 -22.53 2.50
C ILE A 145 18.70 -23.31 1.58
N TYR A 146 18.77 -22.91 0.29
CA TYR A 146 19.71 -23.54 -0.65
C TYR A 146 21.17 -23.37 -0.19
N ASN A 147 21.53 -22.24 0.35
CA ASN A 147 22.89 -22.00 0.86
C ASN A 147 23.14 -22.74 2.21
N ILE A 148 22.18 -22.69 3.14
CA ILE A 148 22.29 -23.36 4.44
C ILE A 148 22.48 -24.87 4.29
N VAL A 149 21.79 -25.47 3.32
CA VAL A 149 21.93 -26.91 3.03
C VAL A 149 23.13 -27.16 2.12
N GLY A 150 23.35 -26.35 1.09
CA GLY A 150 24.39 -26.55 0.09
C GLY A 150 25.80 -26.40 0.64
N ILE A 151 26.06 -25.45 1.53
CA ILE A 151 27.40 -25.22 2.09
C ILE A 151 27.91 -26.41 2.90
N PRO A 152 27.17 -26.99 3.89
CA PRO A 152 27.61 -28.19 4.60
C PRO A 152 27.80 -29.39 3.69
N VAL A 153 26.92 -29.57 2.67
CA VAL A 153 27.05 -30.69 1.71
C VAL A 153 28.33 -30.49 0.88
N ALA A 154 28.61 -29.26 0.43
CA ALA A 154 29.84 -28.93 -0.29
C ALA A 154 31.10 -29.12 0.59
N ALA A 155 31.00 -28.82 1.88
CA ALA A 155 32.06 -29.08 2.88
C ALA A 155 32.28 -30.57 3.18
N GLY A 156 31.45 -31.47 2.63
CA GLY A 156 31.61 -32.89 2.75
C GLY A 156 30.95 -33.55 3.99
N VAL A 157 30.02 -32.85 4.63
CA VAL A 157 29.30 -33.39 5.84
C VAL A 157 28.62 -34.73 5.52
N LEU A 158 28.16 -34.93 4.30
CA LEU A 158 27.52 -36.19 3.87
C LEU A 158 28.52 -37.25 3.39
N TYR A 159 29.79 -36.92 3.26
CA TYR A 159 30.80 -37.84 2.73
C TYR A 159 31.04 -39.06 3.64
N PRO A 160 31.19 -38.94 4.97
CA PRO A 160 31.46 -40.09 5.83
C PRO A 160 30.31 -41.10 5.88
N ALA A 161 29.06 -40.65 5.76
CA ALA A 161 27.88 -41.51 5.86
C ALA A 161 27.40 -42.09 4.52
N PHE A 162 27.52 -41.32 3.43
CA PHE A 162 26.93 -41.66 2.13
C PHE A 162 27.92 -41.65 0.96
N GLY A 163 29.19 -41.30 1.18
CA GLY A 163 30.19 -41.17 0.12
C GLY A 163 29.91 -40.04 -0.88
N LEU A 164 28.95 -39.17 -0.59
CA LEU A 164 28.50 -38.10 -1.47
C LEU A 164 29.44 -36.87 -1.41
N ARG A 165 29.97 -36.48 -2.57
CA ARG A 165 30.69 -35.23 -2.78
C ARG A 165 29.92 -34.34 -3.74
N LEU A 166 29.82 -33.06 -3.41
CA LEU A 166 29.25 -32.10 -4.34
C LEU A 166 30.27 -31.80 -5.47
N THR A 167 29.92 -32.22 -6.70
CA THR A 167 30.74 -31.83 -7.86
C THR A 167 30.42 -30.38 -8.30
N PRO A 168 31.35 -29.71 -8.99
CA PRO A 168 31.10 -28.37 -9.53
C PRO A 168 29.84 -28.30 -10.42
N ALA A 169 29.59 -29.36 -11.19
CA ALA A 169 28.41 -29.47 -12.05
C ALA A 169 27.11 -29.54 -11.23
N MET A 170 27.08 -30.27 -10.12
CA MET A 170 25.92 -30.35 -9.22
C MET A 170 25.68 -29.01 -8.54
N ALA A 171 26.74 -28.30 -8.13
CA ALA A 171 26.62 -26.96 -7.53
C ALA A 171 26.04 -25.96 -8.55
N ALA A 172 26.54 -25.98 -9.78
CA ALA A 172 26.03 -25.13 -10.85
C ALA A 172 24.56 -25.41 -11.19
N ALA A 173 24.16 -26.70 -11.23
CA ALA A 173 22.78 -27.09 -11.45
C ALA A 173 21.86 -26.63 -10.30
N ALA A 174 22.27 -26.75 -9.05
CA ALA A 174 21.53 -26.27 -7.88
C ALA A 174 21.33 -24.75 -7.92
N MET A 175 22.36 -23.98 -8.30
CA MET A 175 22.25 -22.54 -8.48
C MET A 175 21.28 -22.16 -9.60
N ALA A 176 21.32 -22.86 -10.73
CA ALA A 176 20.39 -22.63 -11.84
C ALA A 176 18.93 -22.90 -11.42
N VAL A 177 18.67 -24.00 -10.70
CA VAL A 177 17.35 -24.32 -10.17
C VAL A 177 16.86 -23.27 -9.16
N SER A 178 17.74 -22.80 -8.27
CA SER A 178 17.44 -21.71 -7.34
C SER A 178 17.02 -20.44 -8.07
N SER A 179 17.76 -20.00 -9.06
CA SER A 179 17.47 -18.81 -9.87
C SER A 179 16.13 -18.96 -10.62
N LEU A 180 15.89 -20.12 -11.22
CA LEU A 180 14.66 -20.41 -11.93
C LEU A 180 13.44 -20.41 -11.00
N SER A 181 13.58 -20.93 -9.78
CA SER A 181 12.50 -20.95 -8.78
C SER A 181 12.10 -19.52 -8.34
N VAL A 182 13.08 -18.61 -8.15
CA VAL A 182 12.83 -17.20 -7.83
C VAL A 182 12.08 -16.49 -8.95
N VAL A 183 12.51 -16.70 -10.20
CA VAL A 183 11.82 -16.13 -11.37
C VAL A 183 10.40 -16.67 -11.50
N ALA A 184 10.22 -17.99 -11.41
CA ALA A 184 8.90 -18.62 -11.49
C ALA A 184 7.95 -18.13 -10.40
N ASN A 185 8.43 -18.00 -9.15
CA ASN A 185 7.63 -17.46 -8.06
C ASN A 185 7.28 -15.97 -8.28
N SER A 186 8.21 -15.18 -8.80
CA SER A 186 7.98 -13.76 -9.09
C SER A 186 6.97 -13.55 -10.23
N LEU A 187 6.94 -14.44 -11.22
CA LEU A 187 5.97 -14.38 -12.32
C LEU A 187 4.51 -14.53 -11.84
N ARG A 188 4.27 -15.11 -10.66
CA ARG A 188 2.93 -15.18 -10.04
C ARG A 188 2.34 -13.80 -9.73
N LEU A 189 3.16 -12.75 -9.66
CA LEU A 189 2.67 -11.37 -9.50
C LEU A 189 1.94 -10.87 -10.74
N ARG A 190 2.25 -11.39 -11.94
CA ARG A 190 1.55 -11.00 -13.18
C ARG A 190 0.06 -11.35 -13.21
N THR A 191 -0.36 -12.30 -12.37
CA THR A 191 -1.77 -12.74 -12.30
C THR A 191 -2.57 -12.02 -11.21
N PHE A 192 -1.97 -11.01 -10.55
CA PHE A 192 -2.61 -10.30 -9.44
C PHE A 192 -3.89 -9.58 -9.85
N ASP A 193 -3.91 -8.97 -11.05
CA ASP A 193 -5.05 -8.14 -11.52
C ASP A 193 -6.31 -8.96 -11.86
N ARG A 194 -6.20 -10.27 -12.00
CA ARG A 194 -7.35 -11.13 -12.34
C ARG A 194 -8.21 -11.54 -11.15
N GLY A 195 -7.73 -11.38 -9.93
CA GLY A 195 -8.44 -11.76 -8.70
C GLY A 195 -9.03 -10.61 -7.91
N ALA A 196 -8.74 -9.36 -8.26
CA ALA A 196 -9.23 -8.17 -7.56
C ALA A 196 -10.56 -7.63 -8.12
N ARG A 197 -11.12 -8.28 -9.16
CA ARG A 197 -12.37 -7.88 -9.84
C ARG A 197 -13.58 -8.78 -9.52
N THR A 198 -13.47 -9.69 -8.53
CA THR A 198 -14.60 -10.51 -8.07
C THR A 198 -14.97 -10.23 -6.65
#